data_a7b23847cd097e4f79e815c596d5368e
#
_entry.id   a7b23847cd097e4f79e815c596d5368e
#
_cell.length_a   1.000
_cell.length_b   1.000
_cell.length_c   1.000
_cell.angle_alpha   90.00
_cell.angle_beta   90.00
_cell.angle_gamma   90.00
#
_symmetry.space_group_name_H-M   'P 1'
#
loop_
_entity.id
_entity.type
_entity.pdbx_description
1 polymer ?
#
loop_
_entity_poly.entity_id
_entity_poly.type
_entity_poly.pdbx_seq_one_letter_code
_entity_poly.pdbx_strand_id
1 'polypeptide(L)'
;MNTLTRVFAVSLLSVSVPLSAVSAPESVTAERSGSYIRTADGVQLYYKDWGPRNGPVVVFSHGWPLSSDSWESQMLFLADKGYRVVAHDRRGHGRSRQPSDGNDMDHYADDLATVIETLDLRDVTLVGFSTGGGEVARYIGRHGTSRVKKAVLVGAVTPLIVKTADNPTGVPREVFDGLRQASLENRSQLYLDIASGPFFGFNRPGAQVSQGLIDSFWRQGMQAGHKNTFDSIKAFSETDFRQDLKKFDVPTLIVHGDDDQIVPIDSTARAAHRLVKGSRLIVYEGGPHGITDTHKDRLNQDLLSFLRE
;
A
#
# COMPACT_ATOMS: atom_id res chain seq x y z
N MET A 1 66.80 -32.83 -64.48
CA MET A 1 66.13 -33.24 -63.26
C MET A 1 65.28 -32.06 -62.82
N ASN A 2 63.98 -32.11 -63.08
CA ASN A 2 63.00 -31.02 -62.87
C ASN A 2 62.29 -31.18 -61.56
N THR A 3 62.36 -30.18 -60.75
CA THR A 3 61.57 -30.09 -59.47
C THR A 3 60.42 -29.12 -59.70
N LEU A 4 59.19 -29.66 -59.76
CA LEU A 4 57.93 -28.88 -59.78
C LEU A 4 57.56 -28.36 -58.41
N THR A 5 57.52 -27.05 -58.24
CA THR A 5 56.97 -26.38 -57.08
C THR A 5 55.43 -26.20 -57.24
N ARG A 6 54.63 -26.87 -56.41
CA ARG A 6 53.19 -26.69 -56.37
C ARG A 6 52.83 -25.50 -55.41
N VAL A 7 52.21 -24.49 -55.99
CA VAL A 7 51.61 -23.37 -55.24
C VAL A 7 50.21 -23.78 -54.82
N PHE A 8 49.94 -23.82 -53.50
CA PHE A 8 48.58 -23.96 -52.97
C PHE A 8 47.96 -22.55 -52.81
N ALA A 9 46.87 -22.32 -53.52
CA ALA A 9 46.06 -21.14 -53.36
C ALA A 9 45.06 -21.44 -52.22
N VAL A 10 45.16 -20.68 -51.12
CA VAL A 10 44.16 -20.73 -50.01
C VAL A 10 43.08 -19.68 -50.28
N SER A 11 41.88 -20.16 -50.63
CA SER A 11 40.71 -19.32 -50.76
C SER A 11 40.14 -19.01 -49.39
N LEU A 12 40.22 -17.75 -48.93
CA LEU A 12 39.52 -17.25 -47.74
C LEU A 12 38.03 -17.03 -48.07
N LEU A 13 37.19 -17.93 -47.58
CA LEU A 13 35.73 -17.67 -47.53
C LEU A 13 35.44 -16.70 -46.38
N SER A 14 35.03 -15.49 -46.71
CA SER A 14 34.48 -14.53 -45.76
C SER A 14 33.05 -14.92 -45.42
N VAL A 15 32.84 -15.45 -44.20
CA VAL A 15 31.50 -15.68 -43.64
C VAL A 15 31.02 -14.36 -43.05
N SER A 16 30.10 -13.68 -43.71
CA SER A 16 29.39 -12.54 -43.19
C SER A 16 28.27 -13.05 -42.25
N VAL A 17 28.46 -12.90 -40.93
CA VAL A 17 27.41 -13.14 -39.92
C VAL A 17 26.48 -11.92 -39.93
N PRO A 18 25.19 -12.09 -40.20
CA PRO A 18 24.26 -10.97 -40.07
C PRO A 18 24.17 -10.51 -38.60
N LEU A 19 24.47 -9.25 -38.38
CA LEU A 19 24.24 -8.61 -37.08
C LEU A 19 22.71 -8.57 -36.84
N SER A 20 22.19 -9.50 -36.05
CA SER A 20 20.80 -9.43 -35.62
C SER A 20 20.62 -8.16 -34.79
N ALA A 21 19.81 -7.24 -35.28
CA ALA A 21 19.41 -6.04 -34.54
C ALA A 21 18.71 -6.48 -33.24
N VAL A 22 19.34 -6.18 -32.10
CA VAL A 22 18.68 -6.29 -30.81
C VAL A 22 17.56 -5.26 -30.84
N SER A 23 16.33 -5.73 -30.95
CA SER A 23 15.15 -4.87 -30.81
C SER A 23 15.20 -4.23 -29.42
N ALA A 24 15.03 -2.90 -29.33
CA ALA A 24 14.85 -2.20 -28.09
C ALA A 24 13.69 -2.86 -27.30
N PRO A 25 13.78 -2.93 -25.96
CA PRO A 25 12.69 -3.50 -25.19
C PRO A 25 11.41 -2.71 -25.48
N GLU A 26 10.38 -3.40 -25.96
CA GLU A 26 9.04 -2.82 -26.08
C GLU A 26 8.63 -2.26 -24.73
N SER A 27 8.19 -1.00 -24.69
CA SER A 27 7.60 -0.41 -23.50
C SER A 27 6.38 -1.25 -23.13
N VAL A 28 6.48 -1.99 -22.03
CA VAL A 28 5.35 -2.76 -21.48
C VAL A 28 4.31 -1.76 -21.02
N THR A 29 3.30 -1.54 -21.84
CA THR A 29 2.13 -0.78 -21.43
C THR A 29 1.34 -1.57 -20.40
N ALA A 30 0.82 -0.89 -19.37
CA ALA A 30 -0.01 -1.51 -18.35
C ALA A 30 -1.25 -2.14 -19.02
N GLU A 31 -1.44 -3.44 -18.86
CA GLU A 31 -2.56 -4.19 -19.43
C GLU A 31 -3.54 -4.62 -18.35
N ARG A 32 -4.85 -4.51 -18.65
CA ARG A 32 -5.94 -5.00 -17.81
C ARG A 32 -6.41 -6.36 -18.31
N SER A 33 -6.46 -7.34 -17.40
CA SER A 33 -7.05 -8.66 -17.68
C SER A 33 -7.99 -9.06 -16.54
N GLY A 34 -9.30 -8.92 -16.75
CA GLY A 34 -10.30 -9.21 -15.73
C GLY A 34 -10.12 -8.33 -14.49
N SER A 35 -9.86 -8.94 -13.34
CA SER A 35 -9.61 -8.25 -12.05
C SER A 35 -8.12 -8.00 -11.75
N TYR A 36 -7.27 -8.01 -12.78
CA TYR A 36 -5.83 -7.81 -12.65
C TYR A 36 -5.34 -6.66 -13.55
N ILE A 37 -4.38 -5.93 -13.02
CA ILE A 37 -3.62 -4.89 -13.74
C ILE A 37 -2.15 -5.31 -13.71
N ARG A 38 -1.46 -5.21 -14.84
CA ARG A 38 -0.04 -5.51 -14.93
C ARG A 38 0.77 -4.22 -14.87
N THR A 39 1.70 -4.14 -13.93
CA THR A 39 2.62 -3.02 -13.79
C THR A 39 3.73 -3.06 -14.85
N ALA A 40 4.47 -1.97 -15.02
CA ALA A 40 5.57 -1.88 -15.97
C ALA A 40 6.70 -2.90 -15.70
N ASP A 41 6.93 -3.25 -14.42
CA ASP A 41 7.89 -4.28 -13.99
C ASP A 41 7.29 -5.71 -14.02
N GLY A 42 6.06 -5.86 -14.54
CA GLY A 42 5.42 -7.15 -14.79
C GLY A 42 4.69 -7.77 -13.61
N VAL A 43 4.53 -7.05 -12.50
CA VAL A 43 3.75 -7.52 -11.34
C VAL A 43 2.27 -7.45 -11.68
N GLN A 44 1.51 -8.51 -11.38
CA GLN A 44 0.07 -8.53 -11.50
C GLN A 44 -0.57 -8.10 -10.18
N LEU A 45 -1.31 -7.00 -10.19
CA LEU A 45 -2.04 -6.45 -9.07
C LEU A 45 -3.51 -6.82 -9.19
N TYR A 46 -4.03 -7.51 -8.20
CA TYR A 46 -5.46 -7.76 -8.09
C TYR A 46 -6.18 -6.50 -7.62
N TYR A 47 -7.37 -6.24 -8.16
CA TYR A 47 -8.22 -5.15 -7.70
C TYR A 47 -9.70 -5.51 -7.70
N LYS A 48 -10.46 -4.81 -6.85
CA LYS A 48 -11.91 -4.78 -6.80
C LYS A 48 -12.39 -3.43 -7.34
N ASP A 49 -13.54 -3.42 -8.01
CA ASP A 49 -14.13 -2.21 -8.60
C ASP A 49 -15.65 -2.34 -8.55
N TRP A 50 -16.26 -1.76 -7.51
CA TRP A 50 -17.67 -1.89 -7.20
C TRP A 50 -18.41 -0.55 -7.34
N GLY A 51 -19.73 -0.62 -7.46
CA GLY A 51 -20.60 0.54 -7.61
C GLY A 51 -20.72 1.04 -9.05
N PRO A 52 -21.43 2.17 -9.25
CA PRO A 52 -21.68 2.71 -10.59
C PRO A 52 -20.42 3.27 -11.23
N ARG A 53 -20.17 2.91 -12.50
CA ARG A 53 -18.95 3.32 -13.23
C ARG A 53 -18.77 4.84 -13.38
N ASN A 54 -19.86 5.59 -13.38
CA ASN A 54 -19.91 7.04 -13.48
C ASN A 54 -20.08 7.75 -12.12
N GLY A 55 -20.05 7.00 -11.00
CA GLY A 55 -20.08 7.58 -9.66
C GLY A 55 -18.79 8.28 -9.28
N PRO A 56 -18.81 9.17 -8.27
CA PRO A 56 -17.59 9.73 -7.71
C PRO A 56 -16.67 8.60 -7.20
N VAL A 57 -15.37 8.74 -7.45
CA VAL A 57 -14.42 7.63 -7.26
C VAL A 57 -13.73 7.71 -5.90
N VAL A 58 -13.70 6.57 -5.20
CA VAL A 58 -12.90 6.37 -3.98
C VAL A 58 -11.94 5.20 -4.20
N VAL A 59 -10.66 5.42 -3.96
CA VAL A 59 -9.61 4.39 -4.08
C VAL A 59 -9.02 4.10 -2.70
N PHE A 60 -8.97 2.81 -2.35
CA PHE A 60 -8.54 2.34 -1.04
C PHE A 60 -7.20 1.62 -1.10
N SER A 61 -6.29 2.00 -0.19
CA SER A 61 -5.00 1.34 0.06
C SER A 61 -5.01 0.71 1.45
N HIS A 62 -4.78 -0.60 1.52
CA HIS A 62 -4.89 -1.40 2.76
C HIS A 62 -3.66 -1.30 3.67
N GLY A 63 -3.83 -1.66 4.96
CA GLY A 63 -2.76 -1.80 5.94
C GLY A 63 -1.94 -3.08 5.77
N TRP A 64 -0.84 -3.19 6.51
CA TRP A 64 -0.04 -4.41 6.63
C TRP A 64 -0.63 -5.34 7.73
N PRO A 65 -0.63 -6.64 7.56
CA PRO A 65 -0.30 -7.45 6.39
C PRO A 65 -1.55 -7.82 5.57
N LEU A 66 -2.52 -6.93 5.51
CA LEU A 66 -3.86 -7.16 5.00
C LEU A 66 -3.92 -7.19 3.46
N SER A 67 -5.13 -7.11 2.94
CA SER A 67 -5.48 -7.03 1.52
C SER A 67 -6.64 -6.05 1.31
N SER A 68 -7.11 -5.89 0.07
CA SER A 68 -8.32 -5.11 -0.23
C SER A 68 -9.58 -5.60 0.50
N ASP A 69 -9.56 -6.83 1.03
CA ASP A 69 -10.68 -7.40 1.80
C ASP A 69 -10.92 -6.63 3.10
N SER A 70 -9.90 -6.00 3.67
CA SER A 70 -10.03 -5.17 4.87
C SER A 70 -10.89 -3.92 4.67
N TRP A 71 -11.17 -3.53 3.43
CA TRP A 71 -11.99 -2.39 3.08
C TRP A 71 -13.42 -2.72 2.65
N GLU A 72 -13.81 -4.01 2.62
CA GLU A 72 -15.11 -4.41 2.06
C GLU A 72 -16.31 -3.78 2.74
N SER A 73 -16.25 -3.56 4.06
CA SER A 73 -17.32 -2.87 4.79
C SER A 73 -17.52 -1.43 4.31
N GLN A 74 -16.43 -0.68 4.10
CA GLN A 74 -16.46 0.70 3.59
C GLN A 74 -16.86 0.73 2.12
N MET A 75 -16.32 -0.19 1.34
CA MET A 75 -16.63 -0.32 -0.10
C MET A 75 -18.10 -0.60 -0.32
N LEU A 76 -18.68 -1.58 0.38
CA LEU A 76 -20.09 -1.94 0.28
C LEU A 76 -20.99 -0.76 0.67
N PHE A 77 -20.68 -0.10 1.79
CA PHE A 77 -21.42 1.06 2.26
C PHE A 77 -21.41 2.20 1.25
N LEU A 78 -20.24 2.57 0.71
CA LEU A 78 -20.11 3.69 -0.24
C LEU A 78 -20.67 3.35 -1.62
N ALA A 79 -20.54 2.09 -2.08
CA ALA A 79 -21.13 1.65 -3.34
C ALA A 79 -22.67 1.76 -3.29
N ASP A 80 -23.30 1.42 -2.16
CA ASP A 80 -24.73 1.63 -1.92
C ASP A 80 -25.14 3.12 -1.95
N LYS A 81 -24.21 4.02 -1.63
CA LYS A 81 -24.43 5.47 -1.71
C LYS A 81 -24.10 6.07 -3.09
N GLY A 82 -23.82 5.24 -4.09
CA GLY A 82 -23.61 5.69 -5.46
C GLY A 82 -22.15 6.05 -5.80
N TYR A 83 -21.19 5.71 -4.97
CA TYR A 83 -19.78 5.88 -5.25
C TYR A 83 -19.21 4.70 -6.04
N ARG A 84 -18.30 4.95 -6.96
CA ARG A 84 -17.43 3.93 -7.50
C ARG A 84 -16.27 3.73 -6.54
N VAL A 85 -16.10 2.52 -6.05
CA VAL A 85 -15.10 2.16 -5.04
C VAL A 85 -14.11 1.16 -5.62
N VAL A 86 -12.83 1.48 -5.56
CA VAL A 86 -11.74 0.65 -6.06
C VAL A 86 -10.79 0.35 -4.91
N ALA A 87 -10.39 -0.90 -4.75
CA ALA A 87 -9.35 -1.30 -3.82
C ALA A 87 -8.44 -2.33 -4.49
N HIS A 88 -7.14 -2.18 -4.35
CA HIS A 88 -6.18 -3.16 -4.86
C HIS A 88 -5.51 -3.94 -3.73
N ASP A 89 -5.09 -5.15 -4.02
CA ASP A 89 -4.15 -5.86 -3.19
C ASP A 89 -2.75 -5.37 -3.57
N ARG A 90 -2.00 -4.79 -2.61
CA ARG A 90 -0.61 -4.34 -2.82
C ARG A 90 0.23 -5.51 -3.32
N ARG A 91 1.27 -5.26 -4.13
CA ARG A 91 2.25 -6.29 -4.50
C ARG A 91 2.69 -7.10 -3.30
N GLY A 92 2.77 -8.41 -3.45
CA GLY A 92 3.13 -9.32 -2.37
C GLY A 92 2.05 -9.60 -1.35
N HIS A 93 0.86 -9.01 -1.47
CA HIS A 93 -0.26 -9.17 -0.53
C HIS A 93 -1.50 -9.74 -1.25
N GLY A 94 -2.38 -10.38 -0.48
CA GLY A 94 -3.66 -10.89 -0.99
C GLY A 94 -3.49 -11.76 -2.24
N ARG A 95 -4.23 -11.40 -3.30
CA ARG A 95 -4.25 -12.10 -4.60
C ARG A 95 -3.25 -11.54 -5.61
N SER A 96 -2.54 -10.46 -5.26
CA SER A 96 -1.49 -9.91 -6.11
C SER A 96 -0.26 -10.80 -6.16
N ARG A 97 0.50 -10.71 -7.28
CA ARG A 97 1.74 -11.46 -7.41
C ARG A 97 2.72 -11.13 -6.29
N GLN A 98 3.47 -12.13 -5.86
CA GLN A 98 4.49 -12.04 -4.83
C GLN A 98 5.88 -11.91 -5.47
N PRO A 99 6.36 -10.70 -5.81
CA PRO A 99 7.68 -10.49 -6.40
C PRO A 99 8.78 -10.67 -5.34
N SER A 100 10.02 -10.93 -5.79
CA SER A 100 11.18 -11.08 -4.90
C SER A 100 11.66 -9.75 -4.29
N ASP A 101 11.28 -8.61 -4.89
CA ASP A 101 11.75 -7.27 -4.58
C ASP A 101 10.65 -6.21 -4.80
N GLY A 102 10.99 -4.95 -4.64
CA GLY A 102 10.05 -3.84 -4.81
C GLY A 102 9.03 -3.70 -3.67
N ASN A 103 9.31 -4.24 -2.48
CA ASN A 103 8.44 -4.08 -1.31
C ASN A 103 8.84 -2.82 -0.52
N ASP A 104 8.76 -1.68 -1.16
CA ASP A 104 9.03 -0.35 -0.59
C ASP A 104 7.96 0.66 -1.00
N MET A 105 7.95 1.82 -0.36
CA MET A 105 6.90 2.81 -0.56
C MET A 105 6.92 3.46 -1.95
N ASP A 106 8.06 3.50 -2.61
CA ASP A 106 8.17 4.05 -3.96
C ASP A 106 7.46 3.15 -4.97
N HIS A 107 7.71 1.84 -4.92
CA HIS A 107 7.01 0.86 -5.75
C HIS A 107 5.52 0.79 -5.42
N TYR A 108 5.13 0.88 -4.14
CA TYR A 108 3.72 0.88 -3.76
C TYR A 108 2.97 2.10 -4.33
N ALA A 109 3.61 3.28 -4.31
CA ALA A 109 3.05 4.49 -4.92
C ALA A 109 2.96 4.40 -6.44
N ASP A 110 3.95 3.80 -7.11
CA ASP A 110 3.96 3.60 -8.55
C ASP A 110 2.92 2.54 -8.97
N ASP A 111 2.69 1.52 -8.14
CA ASP A 111 1.59 0.56 -8.31
C ASP A 111 0.22 1.23 -8.23
N LEU A 112 0.01 2.07 -7.21
CA LEU A 112 -1.23 2.83 -7.06
C LEU A 112 -1.45 3.76 -8.26
N ALA A 113 -0.39 4.40 -8.77
CA ALA A 113 -0.46 5.21 -9.99
C ALA A 113 -0.88 4.36 -11.19
N THR A 114 -0.30 3.17 -11.34
CA THR A 114 -0.66 2.23 -12.41
C THR A 114 -2.14 1.82 -12.33
N VAL A 115 -2.68 1.58 -11.13
CA VAL A 115 -4.11 1.28 -10.94
C VAL A 115 -4.99 2.46 -11.38
N ILE A 116 -4.66 3.67 -10.93
CA ILE A 116 -5.41 4.89 -11.24
C ILE A 116 -5.38 5.19 -12.74
N GLU A 117 -4.24 5.06 -13.38
CA GLU A 117 -4.05 5.35 -14.80
C GLU A 117 -4.71 4.29 -15.70
N THR A 118 -4.51 3.00 -15.40
CA THR A 118 -5.07 1.91 -16.22
C THR A 118 -6.60 1.88 -16.19
N LEU A 119 -7.21 2.27 -15.06
CA LEU A 119 -8.66 2.39 -14.93
C LEU A 119 -9.19 3.77 -15.35
N ASP A 120 -8.32 4.67 -15.81
CA ASP A 120 -8.57 6.09 -16.12
C ASP A 120 -9.41 6.79 -15.04
N LEU A 121 -9.03 6.60 -13.79
CA LEU A 121 -9.70 7.24 -12.67
C LEU A 121 -9.28 8.71 -12.58
N ARG A 122 -10.27 9.58 -12.35
CA ARG A 122 -10.07 11.03 -12.22
C ARG A 122 -10.86 11.55 -11.03
N ASP A 123 -10.44 12.69 -10.49
CA ASP A 123 -11.07 13.31 -9.32
C ASP A 123 -11.23 12.33 -8.16
N VAL A 124 -10.23 11.44 -7.97
CA VAL A 124 -10.30 10.37 -6.99
C VAL A 124 -10.17 10.90 -5.56
N THR A 125 -10.90 10.32 -4.64
CA THR A 125 -10.57 10.39 -3.22
C THR A 125 -9.69 9.20 -2.86
N LEU A 126 -8.45 9.46 -2.46
CA LEU A 126 -7.54 8.43 -1.96
C LEU A 126 -7.77 8.19 -0.48
N VAL A 127 -7.94 6.94 -0.07
CA VAL A 127 -8.13 6.53 1.32
C VAL A 127 -7.08 5.49 1.67
N GLY A 128 -6.20 5.80 2.62
CA GLY A 128 -5.15 4.89 3.04
C GLY A 128 -5.22 4.56 4.52
N PHE A 129 -5.19 3.26 4.86
CA PHE A 129 -5.15 2.77 6.23
C PHE A 129 -3.74 2.31 6.59
N SER A 130 -3.22 2.78 7.74
CA SER A 130 -1.95 2.31 8.28
C SER A 130 -0.80 2.47 7.25
N THR A 131 -0.18 1.37 6.83
CA THR A 131 0.79 1.32 5.72
C THR A 131 0.23 1.94 4.43
N GLY A 132 -1.07 1.72 4.14
CA GLY A 132 -1.75 2.32 2.98
C GLY A 132 -1.83 3.84 3.05
N GLY A 133 -1.83 4.43 4.25
CA GLY A 133 -1.69 5.89 4.41
C GLY A 133 -0.30 6.39 4.01
N GLY A 134 0.75 5.59 4.25
CA GLY A 134 2.08 5.85 3.72
C GLY A 134 2.14 5.77 2.19
N GLU A 135 1.47 4.78 1.60
CA GLU A 135 1.34 4.62 0.15
C GLU A 135 0.64 5.82 -0.50
N VAL A 136 -0.49 6.28 0.08
CA VAL A 136 -1.18 7.50 -0.38
C VAL A 136 -0.28 8.74 -0.26
N ALA A 137 0.43 8.88 0.85
CA ALA A 137 1.35 9.99 1.03
C ALA A 137 2.49 9.97 -0.01
N ARG A 138 3.10 8.82 -0.23
CA ARG A 138 4.17 8.66 -1.23
C ARG A 138 3.64 8.84 -2.66
N TYR A 139 2.39 8.41 -2.96
CA TYR A 139 1.77 8.68 -4.24
C TYR A 139 1.67 10.18 -4.51
N ILE A 140 1.10 10.97 -3.58
CA ILE A 140 0.99 12.42 -3.73
C ILE A 140 2.39 13.06 -3.81
N GLY A 141 3.34 12.57 -3.01
CA GLY A 141 4.71 13.03 -3.02
C GLY A 141 5.45 12.86 -4.36
N ARG A 142 5.16 11.78 -5.10
CA ARG A 142 5.83 11.40 -6.36
C ARG A 142 5.04 11.80 -7.60
N HIS A 143 3.72 11.59 -7.59
CA HIS A 143 2.85 11.74 -8.77
C HIS A 143 1.98 13.00 -8.72
N GLY A 144 1.97 13.72 -7.57
CA GLY A 144 1.13 14.91 -7.39
C GLY A 144 -0.35 14.61 -7.27
N THR A 145 -1.17 15.65 -7.45
CA THR A 145 -2.61 15.61 -7.20
C THR A 145 -3.48 15.78 -8.45
N SER A 146 -2.90 15.79 -9.64
CA SER A 146 -3.63 16.06 -10.89
C SER A 146 -4.86 15.15 -11.14
N ARG A 147 -4.86 13.94 -10.56
CA ARG A 147 -5.99 13.00 -10.60
C ARG A 147 -6.71 12.88 -9.26
N VAL A 148 -6.26 13.60 -8.22
CA VAL A 148 -6.74 13.48 -6.84
C VAL A 148 -7.61 14.68 -6.48
N LYS A 149 -8.81 14.43 -5.99
CA LYS A 149 -9.72 15.45 -5.48
C LYS A 149 -9.63 15.63 -3.97
N LYS A 150 -9.42 14.53 -3.24
CA LYS A 150 -9.36 14.50 -1.77
C LYS A 150 -8.44 13.38 -1.29
N ALA A 151 -7.93 13.49 -0.06
CA ALA A 151 -7.14 12.45 0.60
C ALA A 151 -7.68 12.15 2.00
N VAL A 152 -7.64 10.88 2.40
CA VAL A 152 -8.01 10.43 3.74
C VAL A 152 -6.93 9.51 4.29
N LEU A 153 -6.42 9.81 5.47
CA LEU A 153 -5.42 9.02 6.18
C LEU A 153 -6.05 8.44 7.45
N VAL A 154 -6.18 7.11 7.52
CA VAL A 154 -6.81 6.39 8.63
C VAL A 154 -5.75 5.59 9.37
N GLY A 155 -5.50 5.88 10.65
CA GLY A 155 -4.47 5.16 11.44
C GLY A 155 -3.10 5.12 10.75
N ALA A 156 -2.76 6.15 9.96
CA ALA A 156 -1.66 6.13 9.01
C ALA A 156 -0.28 6.21 9.68
N VAL A 157 0.71 5.54 9.11
CA VAL A 157 2.11 5.52 9.60
C VAL A 157 2.87 6.84 9.38
N THR A 158 2.21 7.81 8.76
CA THR A 158 2.79 9.13 8.41
C THR A 158 2.78 10.11 9.59
N PRO A 159 3.75 11.04 9.68
CA PRO A 159 4.84 11.35 8.75
C PRO A 159 6.10 10.46 8.89
N LEU A 160 6.33 9.87 10.04
CA LEU A 160 7.43 8.96 10.34
C LEU A 160 7.12 8.23 11.65
N ILE A 161 6.97 6.91 11.58
CA ILE A 161 6.59 6.15 12.78
C ILE A 161 7.81 5.80 13.65
N VAL A 162 8.98 5.53 13.06
CA VAL A 162 10.16 5.16 13.82
C VAL A 162 10.72 6.35 14.61
N LYS A 163 11.17 6.07 15.83
CA LYS A 163 11.86 7.03 16.68
C LYS A 163 13.21 7.41 16.08
N THR A 164 13.44 8.73 15.96
CA THR A 164 14.70 9.33 15.54
C THR A 164 15.01 10.55 16.42
N ALA A 165 16.16 11.18 16.24
CA ALA A 165 16.52 12.38 16.99
C ALA A 165 15.52 13.53 16.79
N ASP A 166 14.93 13.62 15.59
CA ASP A 166 13.93 14.62 15.20
C ASP A 166 12.48 14.10 15.22
N ASN A 167 12.28 12.84 15.65
CA ASN A 167 10.99 12.24 16.00
C ASN A 167 11.08 11.49 17.34
N PRO A 168 11.27 12.16 18.47
CA PRO A 168 11.55 11.52 19.75
C PRO A 168 10.37 10.73 20.33
N THR A 169 9.15 11.00 19.88
CA THR A 169 7.91 10.31 20.29
C THR A 169 7.56 9.11 19.39
N GLY A 170 8.40 8.82 18.40
CA GLY A 170 8.23 7.65 17.51
C GLY A 170 8.45 6.34 18.24
N VAL A 171 8.04 5.25 17.59
CA VAL A 171 8.21 3.88 18.07
C VAL A 171 9.69 3.49 17.99
N PRO A 172 10.28 2.95 19.07
CA PRO A 172 11.68 2.50 19.05
C PRO A 172 11.95 1.49 17.92
N ARG A 173 13.12 1.59 17.29
CA ARG A 173 13.52 0.69 16.18
C ARG A 173 13.48 -0.77 16.59
N GLU A 174 13.84 -1.06 17.83
CA GLU A 174 13.86 -2.40 18.42
C GLU A 174 12.49 -3.09 18.38
N VAL A 175 11.40 -2.34 18.38
CA VAL A 175 10.03 -2.90 18.22
C VAL A 175 9.86 -3.48 16.82
N PHE A 176 10.34 -2.78 15.78
CA PHE A 176 10.27 -3.26 14.41
C PHE A 176 11.25 -4.42 14.15
N ASP A 177 12.42 -4.40 14.78
CA ASP A 177 13.36 -5.52 14.73
C ASP A 177 12.79 -6.76 15.41
N GLY A 178 12.11 -6.59 16.56
CA GLY A 178 11.35 -7.65 17.22
C GLY A 178 10.22 -8.21 16.35
N LEU A 179 9.51 -7.33 15.62
CA LEU A 179 8.47 -7.74 14.67
C LEU A 179 9.05 -8.60 13.53
N ARG A 180 10.21 -8.21 12.98
CA ARG A 180 10.94 -9.00 11.97
C ARG A 180 11.35 -10.36 12.53
N GLN A 181 11.93 -10.37 13.72
CA GLN A 181 12.36 -11.63 14.37
C GLN A 181 11.19 -12.57 14.62
N ALA A 182 10.09 -12.08 15.21
CA ALA A 182 8.88 -12.88 15.43
C ALA A 182 8.27 -13.41 14.12
N SER A 183 8.34 -12.61 13.04
CA SER A 183 7.92 -13.06 11.70
C SER A 183 8.76 -14.24 11.18
N LEU A 184 10.07 -14.23 11.43
CA LEU A 184 10.96 -15.32 11.04
C LEU A 184 10.75 -16.58 11.91
N GLU A 185 10.49 -16.40 13.20
CA GLU A 185 10.27 -17.50 14.14
C GLU A 185 8.94 -18.20 13.91
N ASN A 186 7.84 -17.45 13.89
CA ASN A 186 6.49 -17.98 13.67
C ASN A 186 5.53 -16.90 13.18
N ARG A 187 5.52 -16.63 11.89
CA ARG A 187 4.62 -15.65 11.26
C ARG A 187 3.15 -15.89 11.59
N SER A 188 2.73 -17.15 11.64
CA SER A 188 1.34 -17.50 11.91
C SER A 188 0.91 -17.06 13.31
N GLN A 189 1.73 -17.36 14.31
CA GLN A 189 1.47 -16.94 15.70
C GLN A 189 1.54 -15.43 15.86
N LEU A 190 2.55 -14.79 15.24
CA LEU A 190 2.67 -13.33 15.24
C LEU A 190 1.37 -12.63 14.80
N TYR A 191 0.76 -13.09 13.72
CA TYR A 191 -0.48 -12.48 13.22
C TYR A 191 -1.67 -12.73 14.15
N LEU A 192 -1.73 -13.91 14.79
CA LEU A 192 -2.74 -14.16 15.82
C LEU A 192 -2.55 -13.25 17.03
N ASP A 193 -1.32 -13.09 17.51
CA ASP A 193 -1.01 -12.25 18.68
C ASP A 193 -1.33 -10.77 18.43
N ILE A 194 -1.01 -10.26 17.24
CA ILE A 194 -1.34 -8.90 16.83
C ILE A 194 -2.86 -8.70 16.80
N ALA A 195 -3.61 -9.61 16.19
CA ALA A 195 -5.05 -9.50 16.02
C ALA A 195 -5.83 -9.71 17.32
N SER A 196 -5.41 -10.70 18.14
CA SER A 196 -6.06 -10.98 19.44
C SER A 196 -5.70 -9.97 20.52
N GLY A 197 -4.74 -9.09 20.26
CA GLY A 197 -4.25 -8.10 21.21
C GLY A 197 -4.37 -6.66 20.73
N PRO A 198 -3.24 -6.02 20.38
CA PRO A 198 -3.17 -4.56 20.21
C PRO A 198 -3.88 -4.03 18.97
N PHE A 199 -4.05 -4.82 17.92
CA PHE A 199 -4.61 -4.31 16.65
C PHE A 199 -6.07 -3.87 16.80
N PHE A 200 -6.91 -4.72 17.38
CA PHE A 200 -8.32 -4.42 17.65
C PHE A 200 -8.57 -3.94 19.08
N GLY A 201 -7.52 -3.79 19.91
CA GLY A 201 -7.67 -3.43 21.32
C GLY A 201 -8.28 -4.55 22.18
N PHE A 202 -8.26 -5.79 21.71
CA PHE A 202 -8.83 -6.93 22.42
C PHE A 202 -8.10 -7.29 23.73
N ASN A 203 -6.90 -6.75 23.93
CA ASN A 203 -6.13 -6.84 25.16
C ASN A 203 -6.57 -5.81 26.23
N ARG A 204 -7.54 -4.95 25.95
CA ARG A 204 -8.05 -3.96 26.91
C ARG A 204 -9.10 -4.56 27.84
N PRO A 205 -9.17 -4.13 29.10
CA PRO A 205 -10.22 -4.57 30.02
C PRO A 205 -11.62 -4.28 29.45
N GLY A 206 -12.50 -5.28 29.46
CA GLY A 206 -13.88 -5.14 28.98
C GLY A 206 -14.04 -5.18 27.46
N ALA A 207 -12.97 -5.41 26.69
CA ALA A 207 -13.05 -5.52 25.24
C ALA A 207 -13.98 -6.65 24.79
N GLN A 208 -14.80 -6.38 23.79
CA GLN A 208 -15.65 -7.39 23.15
C GLN A 208 -14.84 -8.10 22.06
N VAL A 209 -14.22 -9.23 22.42
CA VAL A 209 -13.37 -10.01 21.50
C VAL A 209 -14.21 -10.64 20.40
N SER A 210 -13.82 -10.44 19.15
CA SER A 210 -14.42 -11.07 17.99
C SER A 210 -13.45 -12.06 17.33
N GLN A 211 -13.72 -13.36 17.51
CA GLN A 211 -12.90 -14.40 16.87
C GLN A 211 -12.92 -14.28 15.33
N GLY A 212 -14.07 -13.88 14.77
CA GLY A 212 -14.19 -13.66 13.32
C GLY A 212 -13.25 -12.57 12.79
N LEU A 213 -13.03 -11.48 13.53
CA LEU A 213 -12.05 -10.45 13.16
C LEU A 213 -10.61 -10.96 13.28
N ILE A 214 -10.29 -11.71 14.34
CA ILE A 214 -8.97 -12.34 14.52
C ILE A 214 -8.67 -13.28 13.34
N ASP A 215 -9.61 -14.16 13.01
CA ASP A 215 -9.46 -15.14 11.94
C ASP A 215 -9.36 -14.45 10.55
N SER A 216 -10.11 -13.38 10.34
CA SER A 216 -10.06 -12.59 9.11
C SER A 216 -8.70 -11.92 8.93
N PHE A 217 -8.18 -11.27 9.98
CA PHE A 217 -6.83 -10.67 9.97
C PHE A 217 -5.76 -11.73 9.67
N TRP A 218 -5.78 -12.83 10.43
CA TRP A 218 -4.83 -13.92 10.28
C TRP A 218 -4.83 -14.50 8.87
N ARG A 219 -6.02 -14.76 8.31
CA ARG A 219 -6.16 -15.32 6.96
C ARG A 219 -5.58 -14.38 5.90
N GLN A 220 -5.89 -13.08 5.97
CA GLN A 220 -5.34 -12.10 5.05
C GLN A 220 -3.81 -12.04 5.17
N GLY A 221 -3.26 -11.99 6.39
CA GLY A 221 -1.83 -11.98 6.64
C GLY A 221 -1.12 -13.24 6.12
N MET A 222 -1.74 -14.42 6.29
CA MET A 222 -1.18 -15.70 5.82
C MET A 222 -1.26 -15.86 4.30
N GLN A 223 -2.20 -15.19 3.63
CA GLN A 223 -2.30 -15.19 2.17
C GLN A 223 -1.17 -14.36 1.52
N ALA A 224 -0.67 -13.35 2.18
CA ALA A 224 0.45 -12.55 1.70
C ALA A 224 1.76 -13.35 1.65
N GLY A 225 2.67 -12.98 0.76
CA GLY A 225 4.01 -13.56 0.68
C GLY A 225 4.83 -13.27 1.94
N HIS A 226 5.49 -14.28 2.51
CA HIS A 226 6.28 -14.09 3.74
C HIS A 226 7.41 -13.07 3.54
N LYS A 227 8.21 -13.24 2.47
CA LYS A 227 9.26 -12.28 2.14
C LYS A 227 8.71 -10.86 1.93
N ASN A 228 7.56 -10.75 1.23
CA ASN A 228 6.94 -9.46 0.94
C ASN A 228 6.47 -8.74 2.21
N THR A 229 5.80 -9.46 3.12
CA THR A 229 5.38 -8.89 4.40
C THR A 229 6.56 -8.56 5.31
N PHE A 230 7.63 -9.35 5.27
CA PHE A 230 8.86 -9.11 6.01
C PHE A 230 9.56 -7.82 5.52
N ASP A 231 9.78 -7.67 4.21
CA ASP A 231 10.40 -6.49 3.62
C ASP A 231 9.55 -5.22 3.84
N SER A 232 8.22 -5.36 3.80
CA SER A 232 7.27 -4.27 4.08
C SER A 232 7.43 -3.66 5.47
N ILE A 233 7.95 -4.41 6.46
CA ILE A 233 8.20 -3.86 7.80
C ILE A 233 9.16 -2.66 7.72
N LYS A 234 10.21 -2.76 6.90
CA LYS A 234 11.11 -1.63 6.65
C LYS A 234 10.38 -0.50 5.92
N ALA A 235 9.59 -0.83 4.91
CA ALA A 235 8.87 0.17 4.12
C ALA A 235 7.98 1.06 4.99
N PHE A 236 7.12 0.50 5.84
CA PHE A 236 6.21 1.31 6.65
C PHE A 236 6.86 1.93 7.88
N SER A 237 7.93 1.32 8.43
CA SER A 237 8.53 1.81 9.66
C SER A 237 9.62 2.86 9.45
N GLU A 238 10.39 2.79 8.38
CA GLU A 238 11.60 3.58 8.18
C GLU A 238 11.46 4.67 7.10
N THR A 239 10.36 4.66 6.31
CA THR A 239 10.15 5.69 5.29
C THR A 239 9.74 7.01 5.92
N ASP A 240 10.43 8.07 5.54
CA ASP A 240 10.10 9.45 5.91
C ASP A 240 9.16 10.08 4.88
N PHE A 241 7.94 10.39 5.31
CA PHE A 241 6.90 11.00 4.48
C PHE A 241 6.75 12.50 4.71
N ARG A 242 7.62 13.14 5.51
CA ARG A 242 7.48 14.55 5.86
C ARG A 242 7.50 15.48 4.66
N GLN A 243 8.30 15.15 3.63
CA GLN A 243 8.33 15.93 2.40
C GLN A 243 7.14 15.62 1.49
N ASP A 244 6.62 14.40 1.52
CA ASP A 244 5.41 14.02 0.77
C ASP A 244 4.19 14.74 1.31
N LEU A 245 3.99 14.78 2.64
CA LEU A 245 2.86 15.46 3.28
C LEU A 245 2.83 16.96 3.01
N LYS A 246 3.97 17.61 2.82
CA LYS A 246 4.04 19.03 2.45
C LYS A 246 3.51 19.33 1.06
N LYS A 247 3.37 18.30 0.20
CA LYS A 247 2.84 18.42 -1.15
C LYS A 247 1.32 18.21 -1.23
N PHE A 248 0.67 17.92 -0.10
CA PHE A 248 -0.78 17.82 -0.05
C PHE A 248 -1.41 19.20 -0.26
N ASP A 249 -2.05 19.39 -1.40
CA ASP A 249 -2.73 20.61 -1.82
C ASP A 249 -4.26 20.40 -2.07
N VAL A 250 -4.77 19.24 -1.63
CA VAL A 250 -6.18 18.86 -1.71
C VAL A 250 -6.80 18.76 -0.31
N PRO A 251 -8.13 18.91 -0.17
CA PRO A 251 -8.82 18.67 1.10
C PRO A 251 -8.43 17.32 1.68
N THR A 252 -7.98 17.31 2.95
CA THR A 252 -7.45 16.11 3.60
C THR A 252 -8.11 15.87 4.94
N LEU A 253 -8.60 14.64 5.13
CA LEU A 253 -9.13 14.14 6.40
C LEU A 253 -8.12 13.16 7.01
N ILE A 254 -7.86 13.31 8.31
CA ILE A 254 -7.04 12.39 9.11
C ILE A 254 -7.97 11.82 10.19
N VAL A 255 -8.04 10.49 10.29
CA VAL A 255 -8.84 9.78 11.31
C VAL A 255 -7.93 8.84 12.08
N HIS A 256 -7.97 8.89 13.41
CA HIS A 256 -7.08 8.09 14.25
C HIS A 256 -7.70 7.77 15.60
N GLY A 257 -7.44 6.58 16.13
CA GLY A 257 -7.79 6.22 17.47
C GLY A 257 -6.73 6.72 18.48
N ASP A 258 -7.11 7.24 19.63
CA ASP A 258 -6.14 7.70 20.63
C ASP A 258 -5.63 6.59 21.56
N ASP A 259 -6.21 5.38 21.49
CA ASP A 259 -5.67 4.15 22.09
C ASP A 259 -5.04 3.21 21.04
N ASP A 260 -4.55 3.77 19.94
CA ASP A 260 -3.81 3.01 18.92
C ASP A 260 -2.43 2.58 19.46
N GLN A 261 -2.33 1.29 19.81
CA GLN A 261 -1.13 0.68 20.38
C GLN A 261 -0.09 0.27 19.31
N ILE A 262 -0.45 0.34 18.03
CA ILE A 262 0.40 -0.03 16.89
C ILE A 262 1.06 1.21 16.28
N VAL A 263 0.26 2.24 16.03
CA VAL A 263 0.67 3.49 15.40
C VAL A 263 0.31 4.66 16.33
N PRO A 264 1.21 5.08 17.23
CA PRO A 264 0.89 6.09 18.24
C PRO A 264 0.48 7.43 17.60
N ILE A 265 -0.69 7.93 18.02
CA ILE A 265 -1.33 9.12 17.42
C ILE A 265 -0.45 10.38 17.48
N ASP A 266 0.37 10.56 18.54
CA ASP A 266 1.16 11.78 18.75
C ASP A 266 2.29 11.94 17.74
N SER A 267 2.99 10.84 17.42
CA SER A 267 4.07 10.81 16.44
C SER A 267 3.58 10.70 15.00
N THR A 268 2.32 10.38 14.81
CA THR A 268 1.73 10.12 13.48
C THR A 268 0.61 11.11 13.15
N ALA A 269 -0.66 10.82 13.43
CA ALA A 269 -1.78 11.64 12.97
C ALA A 269 -1.71 13.09 13.43
N ARG A 270 -1.36 13.37 14.69
CA ARG A 270 -1.19 14.74 15.19
C ARG A 270 -0.02 15.45 14.53
N ALA A 271 1.08 14.73 14.26
CA ALA A 271 2.22 15.28 13.54
C ALA A 271 1.90 15.51 12.04
N ALA A 272 1.20 14.57 11.39
CA ALA A 272 0.73 14.73 10.02
C ALA A 272 -0.22 15.93 9.87
N HIS A 273 -1.16 16.10 10.82
CA HIS A 273 -2.09 17.24 10.83
C HIS A 273 -1.36 18.59 10.89
N ARG A 274 -0.23 18.67 11.61
CA ARG A 274 0.59 19.91 11.63
C ARG A 274 1.30 20.16 10.31
N LEU A 275 1.60 19.11 9.53
CA LEU A 275 2.32 19.23 8.25
C LEU A 275 1.39 19.49 7.07
N VAL A 276 0.21 18.86 7.06
CA VAL A 276 -0.79 19.01 6.00
C VAL A 276 -1.70 20.20 6.31
N LYS A 277 -1.40 21.32 5.69
CA LYS A 277 -2.16 22.58 5.91
C LYS A 277 -3.62 22.41 5.53
N GLY A 278 -4.52 22.86 6.38
CA GLY A 278 -5.96 22.78 6.14
C GLY A 278 -6.56 21.37 6.27
N SER A 279 -5.79 20.38 6.70
CA SER A 279 -6.36 19.07 7.03
C SER A 279 -7.31 19.15 8.22
N ARG A 280 -8.24 18.21 8.28
CA ARG A 280 -9.12 17.99 9.45
C ARG A 280 -8.67 16.73 10.16
N LEU A 281 -8.52 16.77 11.48
CA LEU A 281 -8.23 15.61 12.32
C LEU A 281 -9.48 15.22 13.11
N ILE A 282 -9.90 13.96 12.98
CA ILE A 282 -10.93 13.33 13.82
C ILE A 282 -10.27 12.28 14.69
N VAL A 283 -10.38 12.43 16.00
CA VAL A 283 -9.88 11.48 16.99
C VAL A 283 -11.02 10.58 17.45
N TYR A 284 -10.80 9.26 17.42
CA TYR A 284 -11.71 8.28 17.98
C TYR A 284 -11.24 7.94 19.40
N GLU A 285 -11.97 8.45 20.40
CA GLU A 285 -11.67 8.23 21.80
C GLU A 285 -11.75 6.74 22.14
N GLY A 286 -10.69 6.20 22.76
CA GLY A 286 -10.53 4.78 23.04
C GLY A 286 -10.37 3.90 21.80
N GLY A 287 -10.29 4.49 20.60
CA GLY A 287 -10.17 3.76 19.34
C GLY A 287 -8.82 3.04 19.22
N PRO A 288 -8.82 1.72 18.95
CA PRO A 288 -7.60 0.96 18.66
C PRO A 288 -7.10 1.20 17.23
N HIS A 289 -6.05 0.48 16.80
CA HIS A 289 -5.55 0.57 15.41
C HIS A 289 -6.60 0.15 14.37
N GLY A 290 -7.28 -0.98 14.61
CA GLY A 290 -8.26 -1.58 13.70
C GLY A 290 -9.63 -0.87 13.68
N ILE A 291 -9.66 0.47 13.66
CA ILE A 291 -10.91 1.25 13.63
C ILE A 291 -11.74 1.04 12.36
N THR A 292 -11.14 0.51 11.30
CA THR A 292 -11.84 0.12 10.06
C THR A 292 -12.92 -0.93 10.32
N ASP A 293 -12.73 -1.76 11.33
CA ASP A 293 -13.63 -2.82 11.74
C ASP A 293 -14.36 -2.50 13.05
N THR A 294 -13.60 -2.13 14.10
CA THR A 294 -14.17 -1.88 15.45
C THR A 294 -15.06 -0.65 15.49
N HIS A 295 -14.80 0.34 14.63
CA HIS A 295 -15.56 1.60 14.53
C HIS A 295 -16.10 1.82 13.11
N LYS A 296 -16.38 0.74 12.38
CA LYS A 296 -16.75 0.78 10.96
C LYS A 296 -17.91 1.71 10.65
N ASP A 297 -18.95 1.70 11.47
CA ASP A 297 -20.15 2.49 11.20
C ASP A 297 -19.87 4.00 11.35
N ARG A 298 -19.09 4.38 12.37
CA ARG A 298 -18.63 5.76 12.56
C ARG A 298 -17.71 6.18 11.41
N LEU A 299 -16.74 5.34 11.05
CA LEU A 299 -15.83 5.62 9.94
C LEU A 299 -16.57 5.79 8.61
N ASN A 300 -17.58 4.94 8.36
CA ASN A 300 -18.42 5.04 7.17
C ASN A 300 -19.15 6.40 7.09
N GLN A 301 -19.70 6.90 8.23
CA GLN A 301 -20.37 8.19 8.26
C GLN A 301 -19.39 9.35 8.10
N ASP A 302 -18.22 9.31 8.76
CA ASP A 302 -17.20 10.35 8.65
C ASP A 302 -16.64 10.43 7.23
N LEU A 303 -16.39 9.29 6.59
CA LEU A 303 -16.01 9.21 5.17
C LEU A 303 -17.10 9.82 4.28
N LEU A 304 -18.35 9.40 4.43
CA LEU A 304 -19.46 9.88 3.61
C LEU A 304 -19.66 11.40 3.78
N SER A 305 -19.56 11.91 5.01
CA SER A 305 -19.65 13.35 5.29
C SER A 305 -18.56 14.11 4.55
N PHE A 306 -17.31 13.66 4.67
CA PHE A 306 -16.17 14.30 4.00
C PHE A 306 -16.25 14.22 2.47
N LEU A 307 -16.74 13.12 1.92
CA LEU A 307 -16.92 12.95 0.48
C LEU A 307 -17.93 13.92 -0.11
N ARG A 308 -18.95 14.33 0.66
CA ARG A 308 -20.03 15.24 0.23
C ARG A 308 -19.69 16.73 0.29
N GLU A 309 -18.68 17.12 1.01
CA GLU A 309 -18.10 18.48 1.03
C GLU A 309 -17.45 18.81 -0.31
#